data_d4d76152eb97b527b70b997b125a5cad
#
_entry.id   d4d76152eb97b527b70b997b125a5cad
#
_cell.length_a   1.000
_cell.length_b   1.000
_cell.length_c   1.000
_cell.angle_alpha   90.00
_cell.angle_beta   90.00
_cell.angle_gamma   90.00
#
_symmetry.space_group_name_H-M   'P 1'
#
loop_
_entity.id
_entity.type
_entity.pdbx_description
1 polymer ?
#
loop_
_entity_poly.entity_id
_entity_poly.type
_entity_poly.pdbx_seq_one_letter_code
_entity_poly.pdbx_strand_id
1 'polypeptide(L)'
;MSVCSSAGILGTGHYAPERLLTNFDLEKLVDTTDEWIRTRTGVETRHLAAASENTSDLCVKAGWKALEAAGLTAEDIDFVMVATASPDYVVPSTASLLPRPGSPPQPVLCRIRWE
;
A
#
# COMPACT_ATOMS: atom_id res chain seq x y z
N MET A 1 -32.82 0.93 17.28
CA MET A 1 -31.46 1.14 16.73
C MET A 1 -31.03 -0.13 16.02
N SER A 2 -31.00 -0.12 14.69
CA SER A 2 -30.47 -1.25 13.93
C SER A 2 -28.96 -1.08 13.86
N VAL A 3 -28.24 -1.85 14.65
CA VAL A 3 -26.77 -1.90 14.54
C VAL A 3 -26.47 -2.67 13.27
N CYS A 4 -25.88 -2.01 12.27
CA CYS A 4 -25.34 -2.70 11.11
C CYS A 4 -24.22 -3.62 11.62
N SER A 5 -24.47 -4.92 11.67
CA SER A 5 -23.58 -5.90 12.30
C SER A 5 -22.70 -6.65 11.30
N SER A 6 -22.66 -6.22 10.03
CA SER A 6 -21.88 -6.89 9.01
C SER A 6 -20.96 -5.89 8.28
N ALA A 7 -19.71 -6.28 8.13
CA ALA A 7 -18.75 -5.63 7.27
C ALA A 7 -18.35 -6.60 6.14
N GLY A 8 -18.10 -6.08 4.95
CA GLY A 8 -17.72 -6.89 3.79
C GLY A 8 -16.61 -6.22 2.99
N ILE A 9 -15.86 -7.04 2.25
CA ILE A 9 -14.85 -6.57 1.30
C ILE A 9 -15.56 -6.35 -0.05
N LEU A 10 -15.56 -5.13 -0.56
CA LEU A 10 -16.21 -4.76 -1.83
C LEU A 10 -15.27 -4.89 -3.02
N GLY A 11 -13.98 -4.68 -2.82
CA GLY A 11 -12.97 -4.82 -3.87
C GLY A 11 -11.57 -4.92 -3.29
N THR A 12 -10.66 -5.45 -4.09
CA THR A 12 -9.25 -5.58 -3.75
C THR A 12 -8.38 -5.06 -4.89
N GLY A 13 -7.22 -4.54 -4.57
CA GLY A 13 -6.25 -4.09 -5.56
C GLY A 13 -4.83 -4.26 -5.05
N HIS A 14 -3.90 -4.48 -5.97
CA HIS A 14 -2.49 -4.58 -5.65
C HIS A 14 -1.64 -3.83 -6.68
N TYR A 15 -0.48 -3.40 -6.24
CA TYR A 15 0.56 -2.88 -7.10
C TYR A 15 1.91 -3.44 -6.63
N ALA A 16 2.71 -3.86 -7.58
CA ALA A 16 4.08 -4.28 -7.34
C ALA A 16 4.99 -3.52 -8.32
N PRO A 17 6.07 -2.88 -7.86
CA PRO A 17 7.07 -2.26 -8.74
C PRO A 17 7.65 -3.24 -9.74
N GLU A 18 8.12 -2.75 -10.88
CA GLU A 18 8.62 -3.62 -11.96
C GLU A 18 9.95 -4.28 -11.65
N ARG A 19 10.81 -3.60 -10.88
CA ARG A 19 12.15 -4.10 -10.56
C ARG A 19 12.07 -5.28 -9.61
N LEU A 20 12.64 -6.41 -10.03
CA LEU A 20 12.77 -7.60 -9.22
C LEU A 20 14.19 -7.73 -8.65
N LEU A 21 14.28 -8.15 -7.40
CA LEU A 21 15.53 -8.59 -6.76
C LEU A 21 15.37 -10.07 -6.39
N THR A 22 16.24 -10.91 -6.93
CA THR A 22 16.27 -12.35 -6.65
C THR A 22 17.11 -12.66 -5.41
N ASN A 23 16.97 -13.87 -4.86
CA ASN A 23 17.85 -14.33 -3.78
C ASN A 23 19.31 -14.41 -4.24
N PHE A 24 19.55 -14.81 -5.50
CA PHE A 24 20.91 -14.87 -6.08
C PHE A 24 21.56 -13.47 -6.21
N ASP A 25 20.76 -12.41 -6.37
CA ASP A 25 21.28 -11.05 -6.34
C ASP A 25 21.64 -10.62 -4.93
N LEU A 26 20.88 -11.09 -3.93
CA LEU A 26 21.19 -10.86 -2.51
C LEU A 26 22.48 -11.58 -2.06
N GLU A 27 22.73 -12.80 -2.54
CA GLU A 27 23.98 -13.53 -2.25
C GLU A 27 25.23 -12.73 -2.64
N LYS A 28 25.13 -11.85 -3.66
CA LYS A 28 26.23 -10.99 -4.09
C LYS A 28 26.44 -9.77 -3.17
N LEU A 29 25.43 -9.41 -2.38
CA LEU A 29 25.40 -8.19 -1.57
C LEU A 29 25.62 -8.45 -0.08
N VAL A 30 25.14 -9.60 0.41
CA VAL A 30 25.17 -9.96 1.82
C VAL A 30 25.47 -11.45 2.00
N ASP A 31 26.01 -11.84 3.15
CA ASP A 31 26.31 -13.23 3.49
C ASP A 31 25.00 -14.01 3.75
N THR A 32 24.45 -14.59 2.70
CA THR A 32 23.23 -15.39 2.72
C THR A 32 23.22 -16.37 1.54
N THR A 33 22.25 -17.29 1.50
CA THR A 33 22.03 -18.21 0.36
C THR A 33 20.56 -18.28 0.00
N ASP A 34 20.26 -18.59 -1.28
CA ASP A 34 18.88 -18.79 -1.75
C ASP A 34 18.19 -19.88 -0.92
N GLU A 35 18.87 -20.99 -0.65
CA GLU A 35 18.34 -22.07 0.17
C GLU A 35 17.96 -21.60 1.59
N TRP A 36 18.81 -20.81 2.22
CA TRP A 36 18.57 -20.27 3.55
C TRP A 36 17.32 -19.36 3.58
N ILE A 37 17.20 -18.47 2.59
CA ILE A 37 16.05 -17.56 2.50
C ILE A 37 14.77 -18.34 2.22
N ARG A 38 14.78 -19.26 1.26
CA ARG A 38 13.60 -20.03 0.86
C ARG A 38 13.09 -20.93 1.98
N THR A 39 13.98 -21.64 2.67
CA THR A 39 13.58 -22.54 3.76
C THR A 39 12.97 -21.81 4.95
N ARG A 40 13.38 -20.55 5.20
CA ARG A 40 12.89 -19.78 6.34
C ARG A 40 11.70 -18.88 6.02
N THR A 41 11.59 -18.40 4.80
CA THR A 41 10.59 -17.36 4.43
C THR A 41 9.69 -17.77 3.28
N GLY A 42 10.08 -18.74 2.47
CA GLY A 42 9.41 -19.07 1.21
C GLY A 42 9.61 -18.04 0.09
N VAL A 43 10.36 -16.95 0.35
CA VAL A 43 10.52 -15.85 -0.61
C VAL A 43 11.63 -16.18 -1.62
N GLU A 44 11.32 -16.12 -2.89
CA GLU A 44 12.28 -16.30 -4.00
C GLU A 44 12.70 -14.98 -4.62
N THR A 45 11.76 -14.04 -4.73
CA THR A 45 11.98 -12.72 -5.32
C THR A 45 11.26 -11.65 -4.51
N ARG A 46 11.69 -10.38 -4.63
CA ARG A 46 11.01 -9.22 -4.09
C ARG A 46 10.99 -8.09 -5.10
N HIS A 47 9.91 -7.32 -5.08
CA HIS A 47 9.81 -6.12 -5.88
C HIS A 47 10.47 -4.96 -5.14
N LEU A 48 11.25 -4.17 -5.87
CA LEU A 48 11.89 -2.97 -5.34
C LEU A 48 11.28 -1.73 -5.98
N ALA A 49 10.87 -0.79 -5.15
CA ALA A 49 10.42 0.52 -5.60
C ALA A 49 11.56 1.24 -6.35
N ALA A 50 11.21 2.02 -7.36
CA ALA A 50 12.14 2.91 -8.01
C ALA A 50 12.58 4.02 -7.03
N ALA A 51 13.71 4.68 -7.30
CA ALA A 51 14.19 5.78 -6.46
C ALA A 51 13.22 6.97 -6.40
N SER A 52 12.31 7.06 -7.35
CA SER A 52 11.24 8.08 -7.41
C SER A 52 9.90 7.60 -6.86
N GLU A 53 9.79 6.37 -6.38
CA GLU A 53 8.55 5.80 -5.83
C GLU A 53 8.65 5.69 -4.31
N ASN A 54 7.75 6.35 -3.63
CA ASN A 54 7.56 6.28 -2.19
C ASN A 54 6.42 5.32 -1.82
N THR A 55 6.27 5.03 -0.55
CA THR A 55 5.19 4.18 -0.04
C THR A 55 3.80 4.73 -0.39
N SER A 56 3.62 6.04 -0.33
CA SER A 56 2.36 6.69 -0.75
C SER A 56 2.03 6.45 -2.22
N ASP A 57 3.03 6.49 -3.13
CA ASP A 57 2.81 6.23 -4.56
C ASP A 57 2.35 4.79 -4.81
N LEU A 58 2.93 3.83 -4.09
CA LEU A 58 2.51 2.42 -4.16
C LEU A 58 1.08 2.25 -3.64
N CYS A 59 0.73 2.91 -2.53
CA CYS A 59 -0.61 2.90 -1.95
C CYS A 59 -1.65 3.47 -2.92
N VAL A 60 -1.35 4.60 -3.57
CA VAL A 60 -2.23 5.22 -4.57
C VAL A 60 -2.53 4.26 -5.71
N LYS A 61 -1.49 3.66 -6.31
CA LYS A 61 -1.65 2.73 -7.43
C LYS A 61 -2.46 1.48 -7.07
N ALA A 62 -2.24 0.94 -5.87
CA ALA A 62 -3.02 -0.21 -5.37
C ALA A 62 -4.45 0.20 -5.02
N GLY A 63 -4.64 1.35 -4.38
CA GLY A 63 -5.94 1.88 -3.99
C GLY A 63 -6.85 2.14 -5.18
N TRP A 64 -6.34 2.72 -6.25
CA TRP A 64 -7.11 2.92 -7.48
C TRP A 64 -7.66 1.62 -8.05
N LYS A 65 -6.84 0.56 -8.10
CA LYS A 65 -7.29 -0.76 -8.57
C LYS A 65 -8.36 -1.37 -7.65
N ALA A 66 -8.26 -1.13 -6.35
CA ALA A 66 -9.26 -1.59 -5.40
C ALA A 66 -10.60 -0.87 -5.60
N LEU A 67 -10.58 0.46 -5.81
CA LEU A 67 -11.78 1.26 -6.11
C LEU A 67 -12.42 0.82 -7.43
N GLU A 68 -11.63 0.64 -8.48
CA GLU A 68 -12.11 0.15 -9.78
C GLU A 68 -12.78 -1.23 -9.63
N ALA A 69 -12.16 -2.16 -8.90
CA ALA A 69 -12.72 -3.47 -8.64
C ALA A 69 -14.01 -3.44 -7.81
N ALA A 70 -14.15 -2.44 -6.94
CA ALA A 70 -15.36 -2.24 -6.13
C ALA A 70 -16.47 -1.47 -6.88
N GLY A 71 -16.16 -0.84 -8.02
CA GLY A 71 -17.08 0.07 -8.71
C GLY A 71 -17.34 1.36 -7.94
N LEU A 72 -16.40 1.77 -7.10
CA LEU A 72 -16.49 2.95 -6.24
C LEU A 72 -15.57 4.07 -6.74
N THR A 73 -15.90 5.28 -6.32
CA THR A 73 -15.04 6.45 -6.48
C THR A 73 -14.36 6.78 -5.15
N ALA A 74 -13.35 7.63 -5.17
CA ALA A 74 -12.71 8.02 -3.92
C ALA A 74 -13.58 8.98 -3.08
N GLU A 75 -14.65 9.54 -3.63
CA GLU A 75 -15.63 10.33 -2.88
C GLU A 75 -16.51 9.45 -1.98
N ASP A 76 -16.60 8.17 -2.30
CA ASP A 76 -17.33 7.17 -1.51
C ASP A 76 -16.51 6.66 -0.30
N ILE A 77 -15.25 7.12 -0.13
CA ILE A 77 -14.35 6.66 0.92
C ILE A 77 -14.33 7.65 2.09
N ASP A 78 -14.80 7.17 3.23
CA ASP A 78 -14.81 7.96 4.48
C ASP A 78 -13.51 7.86 5.27
N PHE A 79 -12.82 6.71 5.18
CA PHE A 79 -11.64 6.45 5.99
C PHE A 79 -10.56 5.67 5.23
N VAL A 80 -9.31 6.08 5.41
CA VAL A 80 -8.13 5.40 4.84
C VAL A 80 -7.18 4.99 5.96
N MET A 81 -6.79 3.72 5.97
CA MET A 81 -5.79 3.18 6.88
C MET A 81 -4.60 2.64 6.09
N VAL A 82 -3.40 3.05 6.44
CA VAL A 82 -2.16 2.55 5.87
C VAL A 82 -1.32 1.90 6.95
N ALA A 83 -1.02 0.61 6.77
CA ALA A 83 -0.11 -0.14 7.63
C ALA A 83 1.23 -0.30 6.90
N THR A 84 2.28 0.32 7.42
CA THR A 84 3.62 0.25 6.84
C THR A 84 4.69 0.34 7.91
N ALA A 85 5.81 -0.38 7.71
CA ALA A 85 7.02 -0.25 8.51
C ALA A 85 8.01 0.78 7.92
N SER A 86 7.75 1.24 6.68
CA SER A 86 8.59 2.19 5.94
C SER A 86 7.75 3.35 5.40
N PRO A 87 7.25 4.24 6.28
CA PRO A 87 6.47 5.39 5.84
C PRO A 87 7.35 6.40 5.09
N ASP A 88 6.73 7.22 4.24
CA ASP A 88 7.44 8.30 3.53
C ASP A 88 8.05 9.32 4.52
N TYR A 89 7.30 9.61 5.58
CA TYR A 89 7.69 10.49 6.69
C TYR A 89 7.19 9.92 8.01
N VAL A 90 7.87 10.25 9.10
CA VAL A 90 7.38 9.95 10.45
C VAL A 90 6.11 10.74 10.73
N VAL A 91 6.07 11.98 10.28
CA VAL A 91 4.92 12.92 10.35
C VAL A 91 4.98 13.81 9.10
N PRO A 92 3.89 13.99 8.37
CA PRO A 92 2.55 13.40 8.53
C PRO A 92 2.51 11.90 8.20
N SER A 93 1.44 11.20 8.61
CA SER A 93 1.26 9.77 8.28
C SER A 93 1.10 9.55 6.77
N THR A 94 1.55 8.42 6.25
CA THR A 94 1.40 8.09 4.82
C THR A 94 -0.06 8.16 4.36
N ALA A 95 -1.02 7.78 5.20
CA ALA A 95 -2.45 7.89 4.88
C ALA A 95 -2.91 9.32 4.59
N SER A 96 -2.30 10.32 5.23
CA SER A 96 -2.63 11.74 4.99
C SER A 96 -1.99 12.33 3.74
N LEU A 97 -1.05 11.61 3.13
CA LEU A 97 -0.40 11.99 1.87
C LEU A 97 -1.17 11.49 0.64
N LEU A 98 -2.13 10.58 0.83
CA LEU A 98 -2.89 10.02 -0.28
C LEU A 98 -3.85 11.08 -0.86
N PRO A 99 -3.71 11.43 -2.15
CA PRO A 99 -4.56 12.43 -2.76
C PRO A 99 -5.98 11.87 -2.94
N ARG A 100 -6.99 12.72 -2.69
CA ARG A 100 -8.33 12.47 -3.20
C ARG A 100 -8.34 12.75 -4.71
N PRO A 101 -9.04 11.96 -5.54
CA PRO A 101 -9.22 12.27 -6.94
C PRO A 101 -9.85 13.65 -7.11
N GLY A 102 -9.26 14.47 -7.99
CA GLY A 102 -9.74 15.82 -8.29
C GLY A 102 -9.26 16.92 -7.34
N SER A 103 -8.50 16.59 -6.29
CA SER A 103 -7.86 17.60 -5.45
C SER A 103 -6.36 17.72 -5.76
N PRO A 104 -5.78 18.93 -5.75
CA PRO A 104 -4.33 19.07 -5.73
C PRO A 104 -3.78 18.35 -4.49
N PRO A 105 -2.50 17.92 -4.49
CA PRO A 105 -1.90 17.21 -3.36
C PRO A 105 -1.98 18.10 -2.12
N GLN A 106 -2.92 17.78 -1.25
CA GLN A 106 -3.07 18.42 0.05
C GLN A 106 -2.98 17.38 1.14
N PRO A 107 -2.38 17.67 2.28
CA PRO A 107 -2.38 16.76 3.42
C PRO A 107 -3.84 16.51 3.82
N VAL A 108 -4.31 15.30 3.61
CA VAL A 108 -5.66 14.89 4.00
C VAL A 108 -5.65 14.71 5.52
N LEU A 109 -6.18 15.68 6.23
CA LEU A 109 -6.60 15.48 7.61
C LEU A 109 -7.69 14.41 7.61
N CYS A 110 -7.43 13.28 8.25
CA CYS A 110 -8.39 12.20 8.45
C CYS A 110 -9.63 12.79 9.13
N ARG A 111 -10.73 12.94 8.41
CA ARG A 111 -12.00 13.41 8.98
C ARG A 111 -12.84 12.18 9.26
N ILE A 112 -12.91 11.79 10.52
CA ILE A 112 -13.87 10.80 10.99
C ILE A 112 -15.21 11.54 11.12
N ARG A 113 -16.20 11.14 10.32
CA ARG A 113 -17.59 11.58 10.49
C ARG A 113 -18.33 10.48 11.21
N TRP A 114 -18.78 10.76 12.42
CA TRP A 114 -19.73 9.93 13.14
C TRP A 114 -21.13 10.55 12.93
N GLU A 115 -22.01 9.84 12.27
CA GLU A 115 -23.45 10.11 12.31
C GLU A 115 -24.14 9.08 13.19
#